data_5ea08a7fd85033dc9e438ceedf9e6d0a
#
_entry.id   5ea08a7fd85033dc9e438ceedf9e6d0a
#
_cell.length_a   1.000
_cell.length_b   1.000
_cell.length_c   1.000
_cell.angle_alpha   90.00
_cell.angle_beta   90.00
_cell.angle_gamma   90.00
#
_symmetry.space_group_name_H-M   'P 1'
#
loop_
_entity.id
_entity.type
_entity.pdbx_description
1 polymer ?
#
loop_
_entity_poly.entity_id
_entity_poly.type
_entity_poly.pdbx_seq_one_letter_code
_entity_poly.pdbx_strand_id
1 'polypeptide(L)'
;MKLAMAQMSMSGSMDENLKKSLAFCDAAAGSDLLFFPEVQLTPFFPQYAGRNVDAYAVPAGSPTVQAFADKAKECGLYLSPNMYLEQEGKRYDASLWLTPEGVCAGVAKMVHIMQAAQFYERDYYTPSEDGFLVFDAPWGCVGIVICFDRHLPESIRTCALKGADLVIIPTANTKAEPMELFEWEIRVQAMQNQIFVAMCNRVGREDGMDFAGESLIVHPSGDVIYKADDREQLIVQELDLAEARLWREHKRPYLKQRRPECYL
;
A
#
# COMPACT_ATOMS: atom_id res chain seq x y z
N MET A 1 2.57 5.55 -16.97
CA MET A 1 1.54 4.64 -16.44
C MET A 1 0.41 5.43 -15.80
N LYS A 2 -0.78 4.84 -15.76
CA LYS A 2 -1.95 5.41 -15.09
C LYS A 2 -2.16 4.70 -13.75
N LEU A 3 -1.86 5.38 -12.63
CA LEU A 3 -2.03 4.86 -11.27
C LEU A 3 -3.41 5.22 -10.75
N ALA A 4 -4.13 4.24 -10.22
CA ALA A 4 -5.38 4.42 -9.50
C ALA A 4 -5.22 4.06 -8.00
N MET A 5 -5.86 4.82 -7.12
CA MET A 5 -5.92 4.58 -5.68
C MET A 5 -7.38 4.65 -5.21
N ALA A 6 -7.84 3.64 -4.51
CA ALA A 6 -9.18 3.58 -3.95
C ALA A 6 -9.20 4.12 -2.52
N GLN A 7 -9.26 5.43 -2.31
CA GLN A 7 -9.50 5.97 -0.98
C GLN A 7 -10.93 5.66 -0.56
N MET A 8 -11.11 4.67 0.31
CA MET A 8 -12.43 4.13 0.64
C MET A 8 -12.68 4.03 2.15
N SER A 9 -13.95 4.11 2.52
CA SER A 9 -14.46 3.80 3.85
C SER A 9 -14.81 2.33 3.95
N MET A 10 -14.73 1.75 5.16
CA MET A 10 -15.09 0.36 5.42
C MET A 10 -16.37 0.28 6.27
N SER A 11 -17.22 -0.69 5.92
CA SER A 11 -18.35 -1.08 6.75
C SER A 11 -17.95 -2.23 7.68
N GLY A 12 -18.83 -2.60 8.61
CA GLY A 12 -18.66 -3.78 9.46
C GLY A 12 -18.81 -5.12 8.72
N SER A 13 -19.15 -5.12 7.44
CA SER A 13 -19.40 -6.31 6.62
C SER A 13 -18.29 -6.51 5.59
N MET A 14 -17.59 -7.65 5.66
CA MET A 14 -16.59 -8.02 4.68
C MET A 14 -17.17 -8.15 3.26
N ASP A 15 -18.38 -8.67 3.13
CA ASP A 15 -19.04 -8.84 1.83
C ASP A 15 -19.35 -7.49 1.18
N GLU A 16 -19.82 -6.50 1.97
CA GLU A 16 -20.04 -5.14 1.48
C GLU A 16 -18.73 -4.47 1.07
N ASN A 17 -17.67 -4.62 1.86
CA ASN A 17 -16.36 -4.08 1.56
C ASN A 17 -15.75 -4.73 0.31
N LEU A 18 -15.90 -6.05 0.15
CA LEU A 18 -15.50 -6.76 -1.06
C LEU A 18 -16.27 -6.22 -2.29
N LYS A 19 -17.60 -6.15 -2.19
CA LYS A 19 -18.44 -5.61 -3.28
C LYS A 19 -18.02 -4.19 -3.67
N LYS A 20 -17.77 -3.33 -2.68
CA LYS A 20 -17.28 -1.96 -2.88
C LYS A 20 -15.90 -1.97 -3.56
N SER A 21 -14.96 -2.80 -3.10
CA SER A 21 -13.63 -2.92 -3.68
C SER A 21 -13.70 -3.34 -5.16
N LEU A 22 -14.55 -4.32 -5.50
CA LEU A 22 -14.75 -4.74 -6.88
C LEU A 22 -15.37 -3.65 -7.76
N ALA A 23 -16.27 -2.83 -7.19
CA ALA A 23 -16.81 -1.65 -7.90
C ALA A 23 -15.74 -0.58 -8.17
N PHE A 24 -14.76 -0.40 -7.25
CA PHE A 24 -13.59 0.44 -7.51
C PHE A 24 -12.72 -0.10 -8.65
N CYS A 25 -12.61 -1.43 -8.79
CA CYS A 25 -11.91 -2.02 -9.93
C CYS A 25 -12.60 -1.67 -11.25
N ASP A 26 -13.94 -1.77 -11.30
CA ASP A 26 -14.72 -1.39 -12.49
C ASP A 26 -14.52 0.10 -12.82
N ALA A 27 -14.57 0.97 -11.82
CA ALA A 27 -14.37 2.40 -11.99
C ALA A 27 -12.93 2.76 -12.41
N ALA A 28 -11.94 1.93 -12.06
CA ALA A 28 -10.53 2.11 -12.42
C ALA A 28 -10.18 1.51 -13.79
N ALA A 29 -11.14 0.96 -14.53
CA ALA A 29 -10.89 0.37 -15.84
C ALA A 29 -10.17 1.37 -16.77
N GLY A 30 -9.13 0.90 -17.46
CA GLY A 30 -8.24 1.74 -18.28
C GLY A 30 -7.09 2.40 -17.49
N SER A 31 -6.93 2.08 -16.20
CA SER A 31 -5.71 2.33 -15.43
C SER A 31 -4.75 1.14 -15.59
N ASP A 32 -3.47 1.36 -15.31
CA ASP A 32 -2.46 0.29 -15.35
C ASP A 32 -2.36 -0.47 -14.03
N LEU A 33 -2.52 0.24 -12.90
CA LEU A 33 -2.49 -0.31 -11.54
C LEU A 33 -3.56 0.34 -10.70
N LEU A 34 -4.31 -0.48 -9.95
CA LEU A 34 -5.14 -0.04 -8.83
C LEU A 34 -4.64 -0.66 -7.53
N PHE A 35 -4.50 0.15 -6.47
CA PHE A 35 -4.27 -0.36 -5.12
C PHE A 35 -5.20 0.27 -4.09
N PHE A 36 -5.28 -0.35 -2.94
CA PHE A 36 -6.26 -0.09 -1.90
C PHE A 36 -5.56 0.30 -0.59
N PRO A 37 -6.29 0.86 0.39
CA PRO A 37 -5.77 1.10 1.71
C PRO A 37 -5.57 -0.21 2.49
N GLU A 38 -4.93 -0.10 3.64
CA GLU A 38 -4.66 -1.20 4.55
C GLU A 38 -5.95 -1.89 5.03
N VAL A 39 -5.91 -3.24 5.06
CA VAL A 39 -7.00 -4.17 5.47
C VAL A 39 -8.39 -3.77 5.00
N GLN A 40 -8.49 -3.44 3.71
CA GLN A 40 -9.70 -2.86 3.08
C GLN A 40 -10.98 -3.69 3.17
N LEU A 41 -10.87 -4.96 3.51
CA LEU A 41 -12.06 -5.84 3.60
C LEU A 41 -12.72 -5.82 4.98
N THR A 42 -12.07 -5.24 5.99
CA THR A 42 -12.53 -5.31 7.37
C THR A 42 -12.62 -3.93 8.00
N PRO A 43 -13.44 -3.75 9.07
CA PRO A 43 -13.19 -2.64 9.97
C PRO A 43 -11.76 -2.74 10.52
N PHE A 44 -11.22 -1.61 10.97
CA PHE A 44 -9.87 -1.59 11.55
C PHE A 44 -9.88 -2.23 12.94
N PHE A 45 -9.85 -3.55 12.95
CA PHE A 45 -9.91 -4.35 14.17
C PHE A 45 -8.68 -4.19 15.09
N PRO A 46 -7.47 -3.80 14.60
CA PRO A 46 -6.32 -3.56 15.49
C PRO A 46 -6.51 -2.43 16.49
N GLN A 47 -7.58 -1.61 16.38
CA GLN A 47 -7.93 -0.63 17.41
C GLN A 47 -8.24 -1.25 18.78
N TYR A 48 -8.45 -2.56 18.85
CA TYR A 48 -8.79 -3.30 20.06
C TYR A 48 -7.75 -4.37 20.39
N ALA A 49 -7.31 -4.43 21.66
CA ALA A 49 -6.39 -5.45 22.13
C ALA A 49 -7.08 -6.82 22.22
N GLY A 50 -6.43 -7.88 21.74
CA GLY A 50 -6.72 -9.28 22.04
C GLY A 50 -8.13 -9.79 21.69
N ARG A 51 -8.82 -9.17 20.72
CA ARG A 51 -10.14 -9.65 20.26
C ARG A 51 -10.02 -10.87 19.39
N ASN A 52 -11.03 -11.75 19.42
CA ASN A 52 -11.16 -12.79 18.40
C ASN A 52 -11.59 -12.14 17.08
N VAL A 53 -10.72 -12.26 16.06
CA VAL A 53 -10.90 -11.74 14.70
C VAL A 53 -10.75 -12.84 13.64
N ASP A 54 -10.93 -14.10 14.03
CA ASP A 54 -10.80 -15.25 13.12
C ASP A 54 -11.67 -15.10 11.87
N ALA A 55 -12.87 -14.52 12.04
CA ALA A 55 -13.81 -14.29 10.95
C ALA A 55 -13.32 -13.29 9.89
N TYR A 56 -12.31 -12.50 10.20
CA TYR A 56 -11.72 -11.50 9.27
C TYR A 56 -10.55 -12.06 8.45
N ALA A 57 -10.03 -13.22 8.84
CA ALA A 57 -8.93 -13.84 8.12
C ALA A 57 -9.37 -14.35 6.75
N VAL A 58 -8.64 -13.96 5.72
CA VAL A 58 -8.89 -14.36 4.33
C VAL A 58 -7.87 -15.43 3.95
N PRO A 59 -8.26 -16.69 3.76
CA PRO A 59 -7.33 -17.71 3.29
C PRO A 59 -6.78 -17.37 1.89
N ALA A 60 -5.49 -17.60 1.67
CA ALA A 60 -4.82 -17.26 0.40
C ALA A 60 -5.46 -17.90 -0.84
N GLY A 61 -6.06 -19.10 -0.71
CA GLY A 61 -6.78 -19.79 -1.79
C GLY A 61 -8.29 -19.58 -1.81
N SER A 62 -8.80 -18.55 -1.11
CA SER A 62 -10.24 -18.36 -0.92
C SER A 62 -10.94 -17.77 -2.17
N PRO A 63 -12.28 -17.91 -2.25
CA PRO A 63 -13.08 -17.23 -3.29
C PRO A 63 -12.90 -15.70 -3.29
N THR A 64 -12.59 -15.09 -2.14
CA THR A 64 -12.33 -13.66 -2.03
C THR A 64 -11.07 -13.25 -2.82
N VAL A 65 -9.98 -14.00 -2.67
CA VAL A 65 -8.75 -13.76 -3.45
C VAL A 65 -9.01 -14.01 -4.93
N GLN A 66 -9.75 -15.09 -5.27
CA GLN A 66 -10.10 -15.39 -6.65
C GLN A 66 -10.95 -14.27 -7.28
N ALA A 67 -11.88 -13.67 -6.53
CA ALA A 67 -12.70 -12.56 -7.04
C ALA A 67 -11.86 -11.35 -7.46
N PHE A 68 -10.80 -11.01 -6.71
CA PHE A 68 -9.85 -9.97 -7.11
C PHE A 68 -9.02 -10.39 -8.34
N ALA A 69 -8.59 -11.64 -8.42
CA ALA A 69 -7.84 -12.14 -9.57
C ALA A 69 -8.68 -12.12 -10.85
N ASP A 70 -9.95 -12.55 -10.76
CA ASP A 70 -10.91 -12.48 -11.87
C ASP A 70 -11.16 -11.03 -12.30
N LYS A 71 -11.25 -10.10 -11.34
CA LYS A 71 -11.46 -8.68 -11.59
C LYS A 71 -10.25 -8.02 -12.23
N ALA A 72 -9.04 -8.37 -11.81
CA ALA A 72 -7.78 -7.91 -12.43
C ALA A 72 -7.77 -8.31 -13.93
N LYS A 73 -8.18 -9.54 -14.22
CA LYS A 73 -8.29 -10.04 -15.59
C LYS A 73 -9.41 -9.37 -16.40
N GLU A 74 -10.58 -9.20 -15.80
CA GLU A 74 -11.74 -8.56 -16.43
C GLU A 74 -11.43 -7.11 -16.84
N CYS A 75 -10.80 -6.35 -15.93
CA CYS A 75 -10.46 -4.95 -16.15
C CYS A 75 -9.14 -4.75 -16.91
N GLY A 76 -8.32 -5.81 -17.07
CA GLY A 76 -7.04 -5.75 -17.77
C GLY A 76 -6.00 -4.88 -17.07
N LEU A 77 -6.00 -4.84 -15.72
CA LEU A 77 -5.10 -4.00 -14.93
C LEU A 77 -4.36 -4.82 -13.85
N TYR A 78 -3.22 -4.31 -13.40
CA TYR A 78 -2.58 -4.79 -12.18
C TYR A 78 -3.41 -4.37 -10.97
N LEU A 79 -3.52 -5.26 -9.98
CA LEU A 79 -4.34 -5.01 -8.80
C LEU A 79 -3.56 -5.36 -7.53
N SER A 80 -3.55 -4.46 -6.57
CA SER A 80 -2.93 -4.71 -5.26
C SER A 80 -3.92 -4.46 -4.13
N PRO A 81 -4.80 -5.44 -3.83
CA PRO A 81 -5.64 -5.40 -2.65
C PRO A 81 -4.80 -5.74 -1.41
N ASN A 82 -5.11 -5.08 -0.29
CA ASN A 82 -4.51 -5.37 1.01
C ASN A 82 -5.56 -5.98 1.95
N MET A 83 -5.19 -7.02 2.68
CA MET A 83 -6.11 -7.78 3.52
C MET A 83 -5.41 -8.49 4.68
N TYR A 84 -6.19 -8.88 5.68
CA TYR A 84 -5.76 -9.80 6.74
C TYR A 84 -5.70 -11.21 6.17
N LEU A 85 -4.55 -11.56 5.60
CA LEU A 85 -4.33 -12.80 4.85
C LEU A 85 -3.92 -13.95 5.76
N GLU A 86 -4.59 -15.10 5.63
CA GLU A 86 -4.16 -16.36 6.24
C GLU A 86 -3.40 -17.21 5.22
N GLN A 87 -2.14 -17.49 5.51
CA GLN A 87 -1.26 -18.32 4.70
C GLN A 87 -0.39 -19.22 5.58
N GLU A 88 -0.39 -20.53 5.32
CA GLU A 88 0.43 -21.50 6.05
C GLU A 88 0.23 -21.47 7.57
N GLY A 89 -1.00 -21.25 8.01
CA GLY A 89 -1.38 -21.20 9.42
C GLY A 89 -0.92 -19.95 10.18
N LYS A 90 -0.36 -18.97 9.47
CA LYS A 90 -0.02 -17.64 9.99
C LYS A 90 -0.91 -16.59 9.37
N ARG A 91 -1.05 -15.45 10.04
CA ARG A 91 -1.88 -14.33 9.59
C ARG A 91 -1.06 -13.07 9.45
N TYR A 92 -1.27 -12.38 8.36
CA TYR A 92 -0.48 -11.23 7.95
C TYR A 92 -1.37 -10.07 7.54
N ASP A 93 -0.92 -8.86 7.81
CA ASP A 93 -1.29 -7.74 6.96
C ASP A 93 -0.53 -7.88 5.65
N ALA A 94 -1.25 -8.05 4.54
CA ALA A 94 -0.64 -8.43 3.28
C ALA A 94 -1.30 -7.78 2.07
N SER A 95 -0.47 -7.35 1.14
CA SER A 95 -0.88 -6.88 -0.18
C SER A 95 -0.57 -7.93 -1.23
N LEU A 96 -1.57 -8.29 -2.01
CA LEU A 96 -1.39 -9.18 -3.17
C LEU A 96 -0.87 -8.36 -4.36
N TRP A 97 -0.09 -9.00 -5.23
CA TRP A 97 0.26 -8.48 -6.55
C TRP A 97 -0.40 -9.34 -7.62
N LEU A 98 -1.52 -8.87 -8.14
CA LEU A 98 -2.31 -9.56 -9.16
C LEU A 98 -2.04 -8.96 -10.52
N THR A 99 -1.81 -9.83 -11.53
CA THR A 99 -1.52 -9.40 -12.90
C THR A 99 -2.81 -9.30 -13.75
N PRO A 100 -2.78 -8.62 -14.90
CA PRO A 100 -3.91 -8.55 -15.81
C PRO A 100 -4.36 -9.93 -16.37
N GLU A 101 -3.55 -10.96 -16.20
CA GLU A 101 -3.92 -12.35 -16.55
C GLU A 101 -4.74 -13.04 -15.45
N GLY A 102 -4.93 -12.37 -14.30
CA GLY A 102 -5.62 -12.93 -13.13
C GLY A 102 -4.72 -13.87 -12.31
N VAL A 103 -3.41 -13.67 -12.36
CA VAL A 103 -2.43 -14.47 -11.62
C VAL A 103 -1.93 -13.68 -10.41
N CYS A 104 -1.92 -14.30 -9.23
CA CYS A 104 -1.22 -13.76 -8.07
C CYS A 104 0.28 -14.02 -8.22
N ALA A 105 1.02 -13.01 -8.66
CA ALA A 105 2.46 -13.09 -8.89
C ALA A 105 3.29 -12.89 -7.61
N GLY A 106 2.67 -12.49 -6.50
CA GLY A 106 3.34 -12.39 -5.21
C GLY A 106 2.47 -11.77 -4.12
N VAL A 107 3.00 -11.85 -2.90
CA VAL A 107 2.35 -11.34 -1.68
C VAL A 107 3.39 -10.58 -0.87
N ALA A 108 3.23 -9.27 -0.74
CA ALA A 108 4.00 -8.45 0.18
C ALA A 108 3.30 -8.44 1.55
N LYS A 109 4.06 -8.72 2.60
CA LYS A 109 3.57 -8.78 3.98
C LYS A 109 4.24 -7.70 4.81
N MET A 110 3.53 -7.12 5.76
CA MET A 110 4.08 -6.13 6.69
C MET A 110 5.28 -6.71 7.45
N VAL A 111 6.38 -5.97 7.51
CA VAL A 111 7.65 -6.40 8.11
C VAL A 111 7.74 -5.95 9.58
N HIS A 112 7.43 -4.68 9.84
CA HIS A 112 7.46 -4.11 11.19
C HIS A 112 6.03 -3.94 11.68
N ILE A 113 5.71 -4.55 12.82
CA ILE A 113 4.35 -4.54 13.37
C ILE A 113 4.28 -3.54 14.52
N MET A 114 3.33 -2.60 14.42
CA MET A 114 3.07 -1.59 15.44
C MET A 114 2.48 -2.21 16.71
N GLN A 115 2.80 -1.61 17.86
CA GLN A 115 2.12 -1.90 19.13
C GLN A 115 1.99 -0.61 19.94
N ALA A 116 0.85 0.00 19.86
CA ALA A 116 0.50 1.20 20.60
C ALA A 116 -0.99 1.23 20.93
N ALA A 117 -1.44 2.21 21.72
CA ALA A 117 -2.85 2.40 21.98
C ALA A 117 -3.61 2.61 20.65
N GLN A 118 -4.68 1.87 20.45
CA GLN A 118 -5.49 1.80 19.22
C GLN A 118 -4.76 1.21 17.98
N PHE A 119 -3.54 0.71 18.12
CA PHE A 119 -2.77 -0.01 17.10
C PHE A 119 -2.14 -1.25 17.74
N TYR A 120 -3.01 -2.22 18.13
CA TYR A 120 -2.59 -3.47 18.78
C TYR A 120 -2.29 -4.56 17.74
N GLU A 121 -1.50 -4.20 16.73
CA GLU A 121 -1.27 -5.03 15.53
C GLU A 121 -0.53 -6.32 15.84
N ARG A 122 0.38 -6.29 16.84
CA ARG A 122 1.12 -7.49 17.27
C ARG A 122 0.22 -8.58 17.87
N ASP A 123 -1.01 -8.23 18.27
CA ASP A 123 -1.97 -9.21 18.75
C ASP A 123 -2.54 -10.07 17.60
N TYR A 124 -2.35 -9.62 16.34
CA TYR A 124 -3.01 -10.18 15.16
C TYR A 124 -2.08 -10.57 14.04
N TYR A 125 -1.05 -9.77 13.76
CA TYR A 125 -0.20 -9.95 12.59
C TYR A 125 1.11 -10.67 12.93
N THR A 126 1.50 -11.58 12.05
CA THR A 126 2.83 -12.16 12.03
C THR A 126 3.75 -11.25 11.22
N PRO A 127 4.91 -10.83 11.72
CA PRO A 127 5.88 -10.07 10.92
C PRO A 127 6.40 -10.90 9.76
N SER A 128 6.62 -10.25 8.61
CA SER A 128 7.20 -10.89 7.44
C SER A 128 8.67 -11.22 7.65
N GLU A 129 9.08 -12.41 7.22
CA GLU A 129 10.48 -12.82 7.10
C GLU A 129 11.02 -12.64 5.67
N ASP A 130 10.13 -12.34 4.69
CA ASP A 130 10.49 -12.19 3.27
C ASP A 130 11.13 -10.82 2.98
N GLY A 131 11.04 -9.87 3.93
CA GLY A 131 11.47 -8.48 3.76
C GLY A 131 10.60 -7.73 2.75
N PHE A 132 11.15 -6.65 2.18
CA PHE A 132 10.43 -5.80 1.23
C PHE A 132 10.55 -6.34 -0.18
N LEU A 133 9.41 -6.50 -0.86
CA LEU A 133 9.32 -7.05 -2.21
C LEU A 133 9.15 -5.94 -3.25
N VAL A 134 9.70 -6.20 -4.45
CA VAL A 134 9.55 -5.36 -5.64
C VAL A 134 9.07 -6.24 -6.78
N PHE A 135 8.08 -5.78 -7.50
CA PHE A 135 7.42 -6.50 -8.59
C PHE A 135 7.64 -5.79 -9.92
N ASP A 136 7.97 -6.56 -10.93
CA ASP A 136 8.11 -6.05 -12.29
C ASP A 136 6.75 -5.88 -12.97
N ALA A 137 6.60 -4.80 -13.72
CA ALA A 137 5.49 -4.55 -14.62
C ALA A 137 6.00 -3.93 -15.94
N PRO A 138 5.23 -3.95 -17.03
CA PRO A 138 5.69 -3.46 -18.33
C PRO A 138 6.15 -1.98 -18.33
N TRP A 139 5.65 -1.20 -17.39
CA TRP A 139 5.90 0.25 -17.27
C TRP A 139 6.93 0.60 -16.18
N GLY A 140 7.41 -0.36 -15.38
CA GLY A 140 8.42 -0.13 -14.32
C GLY A 140 8.28 -1.10 -13.17
N CYS A 141 9.12 -0.91 -12.13
CA CYS A 141 9.16 -1.78 -10.95
C CYS A 141 8.42 -1.12 -9.78
N VAL A 142 7.59 -1.87 -9.07
CA VAL A 142 6.79 -1.39 -7.93
C VAL A 142 7.19 -2.10 -6.65
N GLY A 143 7.62 -1.32 -5.65
CA GLY A 143 7.77 -1.80 -4.28
C GLY A 143 6.48 -1.65 -3.50
N ILE A 144 6.23 -2.55 -2.56
CA ILE A 144 5.11 -2.45 -1.62
C ILE A 144 5.65 -2.33 -0.20
N VAL A 145 5.23 -1.28 0.49
CA VAL A 145 5.55 -0.99 1.89
C VAL A 145 4.23 -0.75 2.62
N ILE A 146 3.95 -1.51 3.69
CA ILE A 146 2.64 -1.48 4.32
C ILE A 146 2.68 -0.59 5.57
N CYS A 147 1.84 0.42 5.60
CA CYS A 147 1.50 1.30 6.72
C CYS A 147 2.69 1.68 7.61
N PHE A 148 2.82 1.11 8.81
CA PHE A 148 3.87 1.41 9.79
C PHE A 148 5.29 1.21 9.25
N ASP A 149 5.49 0.28 8.32
CA ASP A 149 6.80 0.05 7.68
C ASP A 149 7.41 1.32 7.09
N ARG A 150 6.58 2.27 6.61
CA ARG A 150 7.07 3.51 5.99
C ARG A 150 7.87 4.41 6.93
N HIS A 151 7.60 4.32 8.25
CA HIS A 151 8.31 5.11 9.27
C HIS A 151 9.77 4.67 9.46
N LEU A 152 10.10 3.48 8.99
CA LEU A 152 11.47 2.96 8.98
C LEU A 152 12.10 3.29 7.62
N PRO A 153 13.07 4.23 7.54
CA PRO A 153 13.66 4.65 6.26
C PRO A 153 14.27 3.50 5.44
N GLU A 154 14.65 2.43 6.11
CA GLU A 154 15.16 1.19 5.52
C GLU A 154 14.15 0.55 4.57
N SER A 155 12.86 0.69 4.81
CA SER A 155 11.77 0.05 4.05
C SER A 155 11.73 0.56 2.62
N ILE A 156 11.49 1.84 2.44
CA ILE A 156 11.46 2.50 1.11
C ILE A 156 12.84 2.47 0.46
N ARG A 157 13.91 2.65 1.28
CA ARG A 157 15.30 2.54 0.80
C ARG A 157 15.58 1.16 0.21
N THR A 158 15.14 0.09 0.84
CA THR A 158 15.34 -1.28 0.34
C THR A 158 14.61 -1.48 -0.97
N CYS A 159 13.36 -1.03 -1.11
CA CYS A 159 12.64 -1.08 -2.38
C CYS A 159 13.39 -0.33 -3.49
N ALA A 160 13.87 0.88 -3.22
CA ALA A 160 14.62 1.67 -4.18
C ALA A 160 15.95 0.99 -4.60
N LEU A 161 16.66 0.36 -3.65
CA LEU A 161 17.90 -0.39 -3.93
C LEU A 161 17.63 -1.68 -4.71
N LYS A 162 16.44 -2.27 -4.58
CA LYS A 162 15.96 -3.39 -5.40
C LYS A 162 15.42 -2.96 -6.77
N GLY A 163 15.48 -1.66 -7.11
CA GLY A 163 15.12 -1.14 -8.42
C GLY A 163 13.71 -0.58 -8.56
N ALA A 164 12.96 -0.43 -7.46
CA ALA A 164 11.63 0.16 -7.55
C ALA A 164 11.67 1.57 -8.17
N ASP A 165 10.77 1.84 -9.10
CA ASP A 165 10.50 3.16 -9.67
C ASP A 165 9.36 3.87 -8.93
N LEU A 166 8.45 3.08 -8.36
CA LEU A 166 7.31 3.49 -7.55
C LEU A 166 7.27 2.63 -6.28
N VAL A 167 6.96 3.23 -5.15
CA VAL A 167 6.52 2.51 -3.94
C VAL A 167 5.08 2.87 -3.67
N ILE A 168 4.22 1.85 -3.52
CA ILE A 168 2.83 1.99 -3.06
C ILE A 168 2.75 1.66 -1.57
N ILE A 169 1.93 2.44 -0.85
CA ILE A 169 1.78 2.33 0.60
C ILE A 169 0.29 2.26 0.95
N PRO A 170 -0.28 1.05 1.11
CA PRO A 170 -1.57 0.91 1.80
C PRO A 170 -1.41 1.33 3.26
N THR A 171 -2.36 2.12 3.79
CA THR A 171 -2.24 2.66 5.16
C THR A 171 -3.61 2.90 5.81
N ALA A 172 -3.59 3.08 7.15
CA ALA A 172 -4.75 3.37 7.99
C ALA A 172 -4.42 4.48 9.01
N ASN A 173 -4.23 5.70 8.51
CA ASN A 173 -3.92 6.87 9.34
C ASN A 173 -5.19 7.61 9.76
N THR A 174 -5.21 8.07 11.01
CA THR A 174 -6.32 8.82 11.60
C THR A 174 -6.03 10.33 11.62
N LYS A 175 -7.09 11.13 11.77
CA LYS A 175 -6.98 12.60 11.97
C LYS A 175 -6.32 12.99 13.29
N ALA A 176 -6.20 12.05 14.24
CA ALA A 176 -5.53 12.28 15.52
C ALA A 176 -3.99 12.16 15.41
N GLU A 177 -3.50 11.58 14.31
CA GLU A 177 -2.08 11.43 14.05
C GLU A 177 -1.48 12.68 13.37
N PRO A 178 -0.16 12.88 13.42
CA PRO A 178 0.48 14.07 12.86
C PRO A 178 0.59 14.00 11.32
N MET A 179 -0.54 14.08 10.61
CA MET A 179 -0.64 13.91 9.15
C MET A 179 0.30 14.80 8.35
N GLU A 180 0.55 16.04 8.83
CA GLU A 180 1.53 16.91 8.19
C GLU A 180 2.96 16.34 8.23
N LEU A 181 3.36 15.75 9.36
CA LEU A 181 4.67 15.10 9.46
C LEU A 181 4.75 13.85 8.59
N PHE A 182 3.64 13.11 8.45
CA PHE A 182 3.58 11.95 7.55
C PHE A 182 3.70 12.34 6.08
N GLU A 183 3.09 13.48 5.68
CA GLU A 183 3.33 14.04 4.35
C GLU A 183 4.81 14.39 4.14
N TRP A 184 5.43 15.10 5.09
CA TRP A 184 6.86 15.43 5.02
C TRP A 184 7.74 14.18 4.96
N GLU A 185 7.44 13.16 5.74
CA GLU A 185 8.16 11.89 5.72
C GLU A 185 8.16 11.26 4.33
N ILE A 186 6.99 11.14 3.68
CA ILE A 186 6.86 10.58 2.34
C ILE A 186 7.59 11.43 1.30
N ARG A 187 7.48 12.75 1.37
CA ARG A 187 8.18 13.69 0.48
C ARG A 187 9.70 13.57 0.59
N VAL A 188 10.22 13.52 1.81
CA VAL A 188 11.66 13.35 2.06
C VAL A 188 12.13 11.98 1.56
N GLN A 189 11.40 10.91 1.83
CA GLN A 189 11.78 9.57 1.39
C GLN A 189 11.72 9.43 -0.15
N ALA A 190 10.71 9.99 -0.82
CA ALA A 190 10.66 10.03 -2.28
C ALA A 190 11.90 10.71 -2.87
N MET A 191 12.26 11.89 -2.33
CA MET A 191 13.43 12.65 -2.77
C MET A 191 14.74 11.95 -2.47
N GLN A 192 14.91 11.36 -1.28
CA GLN A 192 16.16 10.69 -0.90
C GLN A 192 16.39 9.37 -1.66
N ASN A 193 15.33 8.74 -2.13
CA ASN A 193 15.38 7.48 -2.86
C ASN A 193 15.19 7.65 -4.38
N GLN A 194 14.87 8.86 -4.85
CA GLN A 194 14.60 9.22 -6.24
C GLN A 194 13.59 8.28 -6.89
N ILE A 195 12.46 8.07 -6.22
CA ILE A 195 11.34 7.23 -6.67
C ILE A 195 10.03 7.97 -6.49
N PHE A 196 9.00 7.56 -7.22
CA PHE A 196 7.63 7.93 -6.90
C PHE A 196 7.19 7.21 -5.63
N VAL A 197 6.41 7.87 -4.79
CA VAL A 197 5.76 7.26 -3.64
C VAL A 197 4.27 7.60 -3.68
N ALA A 198 3.41 6.60 -3.55
CA ALA A 198 1.96 6.77 -3.50
C ALA A 198 1.42 6.09 -2.24
N MET A 199 0.76 6.86 -1.38
CA MET A 199 0.14 6.39 -0.14
C MET A 199 -1.38 6.45 -0.27
N CYS A 200 -2.06 5.32 -0.10
CA CYS A 200 -3.52 5.21 -0.12
C CYS A 200 -4.04 4.95 1.29
N ASN A 201 -4.83 5.88 1.80
CA ASN A 201 -5.39 5.83 3.15
C ASN A 201 -6.88 5.46 3.15
N ARG A 202 -7.32 4.93 4.28
CA ARG A 202 -8.75 4.79 4.61
C ARG A 202 -9.37 6.15 4.87
N VAL A 203 -10.72 6.21 4.80
CA VAL A 203 -11.50 7.40 5.12
C VAL A 203 -12.75 7.00 5.91
N GLY A 204 -13.28 7.93 6.68
CA GLY A 204 -14.49 7.72 7.47
C GLY A 204 -14.23 7.31 8.90
N ARG A 205 -15.31 7.15 9.65
CA ARG A 205 -15.24 6.87 11.08
C ARG A 205 -15.58 5.41 11.37
N GLU A 206 -14.72 4.78 12.14
CA GLU A 206 -14.88 3.40 12.60
C GLU A 206 -14.71 3.37 14.12
N ASP A 207 -15.83 3.29 14.84
CA ASP A 207 -15.89 3.34 16.30
C ASP A 207 -15.12 4.53 16.89
N GLY A 208 -13.94 4.28 17.50
CA GLY A 208 -13.11 5.30 18.14
C GLY A 208 -12.13 6.01 17.22
N MET A 209 -12.01 5.58 15.96
CA MET A 209 -11.04 6.11 14.99
C MET A 209 -11.74 6.91 13.89
N ASP A 210 -11.18 8.08 13.54
CA ASP A 210 -11.62 8.91 12.40
C ASP A 210 -10.47 8.96 11.39
N PHE A 211 -10.58 8.18 10.31
CA PHE A 211 -9.54 8.03 9.31
C PHE A 211 -9.45 9.26 8.40
N ALA A 212 -8.22 9.71 8.19
CA ALA A 212 -7.95 11.02 7.62
C ALA A 212 -8.21 11.12 6.11
N GLY A 213 -8.23 10.01 5.38
CA GLY A 213 -8.10 10.11 3.93
C GLY A 213 -6.73 10.69 3.57
N GLU A 214 -6.71 11.84 2.90
CA GLU A 214 -5.49 12.55 2.52
C GLU A 214 -4.46 11.67 1.78
N SER A 215 -4.95 10.72 0.97
CA SER A 215 -4.08 9.90 0.12
C SER A 215 -3.19 10.78 -0.74
N LEU A 216 -1.94 10.36 -0.95
CA LEU A 216 -0.88 11.23 -1.43
C LEU A 216 -0.06 10.57 -2.53
N ILE A 217 0.30 11.32 -3.57
CA ILE A 217 1.27 10.91 -4.59
C ILE A 217 2.40 11.93 -4.65
N VAL A 218 3.62 11.46 -4.56
CA VAL A 218 4.83 12.29 -4.51
C VAL A 218 5.80 11.89 -5.62
N HIS A 219 6.33 12.91 -6.27
CA HIS A 219 7.35 12.84 -7.32
C HIS A 219 8.76 12.56 -6.74
N PRO A 220 9.69 12.00 -7.51
CA PRO A 220 11.11 11.82 -7.11
C PRO A 220 11.85 13.11 -6.67
N SER A 221 11.32 14.28 -6.98
CA SER A 221 11.83 15.57 -6.47
C SER A 221 11.45 15.84 -5.02
N GLY A 222 10.44 15.16 -4.48
CA GLY A 222 9.77 15.46 -3.22
C GLY A 222 8.55 16.38 -3.35
N ASP A 223 8.19 16.76 -4.59
CA ASP A 223 7.00 17.56 -4.85
C ASP A 223 5.73 16.70 -4.80
N VAL A 224 4.66 17.24 -4.22
CA VAL A 224 3.35 16.60 -4.19
C VAL A 224 2.72 16.72 -5.59
N ILE A 225 2.41 15.57 -6.21
CA ILE A 225 1.67 15.51 -7.47
C ILE A 225 0.17 15.63 -7.19
N TYR A 226 -0.31 14.91 -6.19
CA TYR A 226 -1.70 14.89 -5.80
C TYR A 226 -1.84 14.63 -4.30
N LYS A 227 -2.76 15.34 -3.65
CA LYS A 227 -3.23 15.07 -2.29
C LYS A 227 -4.75 15.08 -2.29
N ALA A 228 -5.35 14.00 -1.82
CA ALA A 228 -6.79 13.87 -1.68
C ALA A 228 -7.33 14.68 -0.49
N ASP A 229 -8.63 14.89 -0.48
CA ASP A 229 -9.37 15.33 0.71
C ASP A 229 -9.75 14.12 1.60
N ASP A 230 -10.63 14.33 2.58
CA ASP A 230 -11.09 13.33 3.54
C ASP A 230 -12.38 12.60 3.10
N ARG A 231 -12.68 12.54 1.79
CA ARG A 231 -13.86 11.87 1.24
C ARG A 231 -13.50 10.59 0.49
N GLU A 232 -14.46 9.67 0.44
CA GLU A 232 -14.33 8.47 -0.40
C GLU A 232 -14.25 8.87 -1.87
N GLN A 233 -13.20 8.38 -2.57
CA GLN A 233 -12.97 8.71 -3.97
C GLN A 233 -12.01 7.75 -4.66
N LEU A 234 -12.16 7.60 -5.97
CA LEU A 234 -11.15 7.01 -6.83
C LEU A 234 -10.23 8.12 -7.33
N ILE A 235 -8.95 7.99 -7.06
CA ILE A 235 -7.90 8.92 -7.49
C ILE A 235 -7.17 8.27 -8.68
N VAL A 236 -7.07 8.99 -9.80
CA VAL A 236 -6.34 8.50 -10.98
C VAL A 236 -5.34 9.56 -11.42
N GLN A 237 -4.06 9.19 -11.53
CA GLN A 237 -2.97 10.07 -11.95
C GLN A 237 -2.07 9.39 -12.98
N GLU A 238 -1.63 10.15 -13.97
CA GLU A 238 -0.62 9.70 -14.92
C GLU A 238 0.78 9.98 -14.38
N LEU A 239 1.64 8.96 -14.37
CA LEU A 239 3.02 9.03 -13.89
C LEU A 239 3.97 8.54 -14.99
N ASP A 240 5.03 9.30 -15.26
CA ASP A 240 6.14 8.82 -16.08
C ASP A 240 7.24 8.22 -15.19
N LEU A 241 7.18 6.91 -14.97
CA LEU A 241 8.15 6.24 -14.10
C LEU A 241 9.59 6.28 -14.65
N ALA A 242 9.79 6.61 -15.92
CA ALA A 242 11.15 6.82 -16.45
C ALA A 242 11.83 8.02 -15.76
N GLU A 243 11.07 8.97 -15.23
CA GLU A 243 11.64 10.08 -14.46
C GLU A 243 12.35 9.61 -13.18
N ALA A 244 11.87 8.57 -12.50
CA ALA A 244 12.57 8.02 -11.34
C ALA A 244 13.99 7.58 -11.69
N ARG A 245 14.14 6.89 -12.83
CA ARG A 245 15.46 6.48 -13.36
C ARG A 245 16.31 7.68 -13.74
N LEU A 246 15.72 8.68 -14.42
CA LEU A 246 16.41 9.91 -14.79
C LEU A 246 16.94 10.66 -13.55
N TRP A 247 16.15 10.72 -12.47
CA TRP A 247 16.56 11.32 -11.20
C TRP A 247 17.71 10.55 -10.56
N ARG A 248 17.63 9.22 -10.48
CA ARG A 248 18.66 8.35 -9.90
C ARG A 248 19.99 8.41 -10.66
N GLU A 249 19.93 8.59 -11.97
CA GLU A 249 21.13 8.51 -12.81
C GLU A 249 21.79 9.87 -13.03
N HIS A 250 21.01 10.92 -13.18
CA HIS A 250 21.52 12.19 -13.71
C HIS A 250 21.20 13.42 -12.85
N LYS A 251 20.01 13.51 -12.25
CA LYS A 251 19.64 14.74 -11.54
C LYS A 251 20.14 14.79 -10.09
N ARG A 252 19.90 13.73 -9.32
CA ARG A 252 20.31 13.63 -7.91
C ARG A 252 20.73 12.18 -7.57
N PRO A 253 21.89 11.71 -7.99
CA PRO A 253 22.27 10.30 -7.87
C PRO A 253 22.68 9.92 -6.44
N TYR A 254 21.83 10.20 -5.43
CA TYR A 254 22.13 9.95 -4.01
C TYR A 254 22.40 8.48 -3.72
N LEU A 255 21.65 7.55 -4.36
CA LEU A 255 21.87 6.12 -4.13
C LEU A 255 23.25 5.66 -4.58
N LYS A 256 23.82 6.27 -5.64
CA LYS A 256 25.17 5.98 -6.13
C LYS A 256 26.27 6.55 -5.21
N GLN A 257 25.95 7.53 -4.36
CA GLN A 257 26.91 8.14 -3.42
C GLN A 257 26.97 7.42 -2.07
N ARG A 258 26.17 6.37 -1.89
CA ARG A 258 26.17 5.60 -0.64
C ARG A 258 27.51 4.89 -0.45
N ARG A 259 27.88 4.76 0.80
CA ARG A 259 29.09 4.04 1.23
C ARG A 259 28.69 2.91 2.21
N PRO A 260 28.10 1.81 1.68
CA PRO A 260 27.58 0.73 2.51
C PRO A 260 28.61 0.16 3.49
N GLU A 261 29.90 0.18 3.09
CA GLU A 261 31.03 -0.24 3.90
C GLU A 261 31.24 0.60 5.18
N CYS A 262 30.60 1.77 5.26
CA CYS A 262 30.66 2.67 6.42
C CYS A 262 29.38 2.59 7.29
N TYR A 263 28.42 1.77 6.90
CA TYR A 263 27.19 1.57 7.66
C TYR A 263 27.34 0.34 8.57
N LEU A 264 26.28 -0.01 9.32
CA LEU A 264 26.31 -1.16 10.25
C LEU A 264 26.49 -2.49 9.52
#